data_1f16562ecabc2564a3d14b5e2cbdc821
#
_entry.id   1f16562ecabc2564a3d14b5e2cbdc821
#
_cell.length_a   1.000
_cell.length_b   1.000
_cell.length_c   1.000
_cell.angle_alpha   90.00
_cell.angle_beta   90.00
_cell.angle_gamma   90.00
#
_symmetry.space_group_name_H-M   'P 1'
#
loop_
_entity.id
_entity.type
_entity.pdbx_description
1 polymer ?
#
loop_
_entity_poly.entity_id
_entity_poly.type
_entity_poly.pdbx_seq_one_letter_code
_entity_poly.pdbx_strand_id
1 'polypeptide(L)'
;SEIVERYQPEVAAIEIVFVNVNPQSTLLLGQARGAALTALVTNDLLVAEYTALQMKKAITGHGRAAKSQIQEMVKRMLQLPGLPGTDAADALGLAITHAHAGAMLDKLGQESDLRRRQHAMLKAGRAY
;
A
#
# COMPACT_ATOMS: atom_id res chain seq x y z
N SER A 1 18.87 -7.06 1.55
CA SER A 1 19.15 -6.28 0.36
C SER A 1 19.79 -4.95 0.73
N GLU A 2 20.52 -4.40 -0.20
CA GLU A 2 21.26 -3.15 -0.01
C GLU A 2 20.33 -1.97 0.34
N ILE A 3 19.16 -1.90 -0.28
CA ILE A 3 18.17 -0.84 -0.02
C ILE A 3 17.61 -0.97 1.39
N VAL A 4 17.27 -2.17 1.82
CA VAL A 4 16.74 -2.43 3.16
C VAL A 4 17.78 -2.08 4.23
N GLU A 5 19.02 -2.47 4.02
CA GLU A 5 20.12 -2.15 4.94
C GLU A 5 20.38 -0.65 5.04
N ARG A 6 20.33 0.05 3.90
CA ARG A 6 20.63 1.48 3.84
C ARG A 6 19.54 2.36 4.44
N TYR A 7 18.26 2.08 4.14
CA TYR A 7 17.14 2.93 4.54
C TYR A 7 16.35 2.41 5.73
N GLN A 8 16.53 1.16 6.11
CA GLN A 8 15.86 0.50 7.24
C GLN A 8 14.34 0.74 7.27
N PRO A 9 13.61 0.39 6.18
CA PRO A 9 12.17 0.54 6.17
C PRO A 9 11.51 -0.44 7.14
N GLU A 10 10.34 -0.08 7.66
CA GLU A 10 9.56 -0.92 8.57
C GLU A 10 8.57 -1.81 7.83
N VAL A 11 8.11 -1.38 6.66
CA VAL A 11 7.09 -2.06 5.87
C VAL A 11 7.39 -1.91 4.39
N ALA A 12 6.95 -2.88 3.60
CA ALA A 12 7.01 -2.86 2.15
C ALA A 12 5.61 -3.02 1.58
N ALA A 13 5.34 -2.32 0.49
CA ALA A 13 4.11 -2.50 -0.29
C ALA A 13 4.46 -3.11 -1.64
N ILE A 14 3.71 -4.11 -2.06
CA ILE A 14 3.95 -4.82 -3.31
C ILE A 14 2.66 -4.92 -4.11
N GLU A 15 2.76 -4.85 -5.43
CA GLU A 15 1.63 -5.02 -6.33
C GLU A 15 1.30 -6.50 -6.52
N ILE A 16 0.00 -6.82 -6.45
CA ILE A 16 -0.51 -8.12 -6.86
C ILE A 16 -0.75 -8.06 -8.37
N VAL A 17 -0.04 -8.91 -9.11
CA VAL A 17 -0.18 -9.01 -10.56
C VAL A 17 -1.03 -10.23 -10.89
N PHE A 18 -2.14 -10.02 -11.60
CA PHE A 18 -3.00 -11.11 -12.04
C PHE A 18 -2.42 -11.82 -13.27
N VAL A 19 -2.85 -13.08 -13.48
CA VAL A 19 -2.37 -13.96 -14.54
C VAL A 19 -2.51 -13.28 -15.92
N ASN A 20 -1.39 -13.20 -16.63
CA ASN A 20 -1.36 -12.74 -18.01
C ASN A 20 -1.75 -13.89 -18.97
N VAL A 21 -2.21 -13.54 -20.18
CA VAL A 21 -2.58 -14.51 -21.20
C VAL A 21 -1.36 -15.30 -21.69
N ASN A 22 -0.15 -14.73 -21.60
CA ASN A 22 1.09 -15.38 -21.99
C ASN A 22 1.70 -16.17 -20.82
N PRO A 23 1.78 -17.52 -20.90
CA PRO A 23 2.31 -18.34 -19.80
C PRO A 23 3.77 -18.05 -19.44
N GLN A 24 4.61 -17.71 -20.42
CA GLN A 24 6.02 -17.38 -20.17
C GLN A 24 6.17 -16.08 -19.38
N SER A 25 5.43 -15.05 -19.78
CA SER A 25 5.41 -13.78 -19.05
C SER A 25 4.89 -13.95 -17.64
N THR A 26 3.86 -14.76 -17.44
CA THR A 26 3.30 -15.09 -16.14
C THR A 26 4.33 -15.79 -15.25
N LEU A 27 5.08 -16.74 -15.81
CA LEU A 27 6.13 -17.46 -15.08
C LEU A 27 7.25 -16.51 -14.65
N LEU A 28 7.73 -15.65 -15.55
CA LEU A 28 8.78 -14.67 -15.25
C LEU A 28 8.35 -13.68 -14.17
N LEU A 29 7.12 -13.18 -14.25
CA LEU A 29 6.55 -12.30 -13.23
C LEU A 29 6.43 -13.01 -11.88
N GLY A 30 6.02 -14.28 -11.89
CA GLY A 30 5.93 -15.09 -10.68
C GLY A 30 7.29 -15.31 -10.02
N GLN A 31 8.33 -15.57 -10.81
CA GLN A 31 9.71 -15.72 -10.33
C GLN A 31 10.23 -14.41 -9.74
N ALA A 32 10.05 -13.29 -10.43
CA ALA A 32 10.48 -11.97 -9.96
C ALA A 32 9.76 -11.60 -8.66
N ARG A 33 8.46 -11.83 -8.59
CA ARG A 33 7.66 -11.59 -7.40
C ARG A 33 8.12 -12.45 -6.23
N GLY A 34 8.37 -13.75 -6.47
CA GLY A 34 8.86 -14.67 -5.45
C GLY A 34 10.22 -14.25 -4.90
N ALA A 35 11.14 -13.83 -5.77
CA ALA A 35 12.44 -13.34 -5.36
C ALA A 35 12.33 -12.06 -4.51
N ALA A 36 11.49 -11.12 -4.92
CA ALA A 36 11.25 -9.89 -4.18
C ALA A 36 10.63 -10.17 -2.80
N LEU A 37 9.60 -11.01 -2.74
CA LEU A 37 8.97 -11.40 -1.47
C LEU A 37 9.96 -12.09 -0.52
N THR A 38 10.77 -12.99 -1.04
CA THR A 38 11.79 -13.69 -0.25
C THR A 38 12.79 -12.70 0.35
N ALA A 39 13.26 -11.73 -0.44
CA ALA A 39 14.19 -10.70 0.03
C ALA A 39 13.56 -9.86 1.15
N LEU A 40 12.29 -9.48 1.00
CA LEU A 40 11.58 -8.67 2.00
C LEU A 40 11.36 -9.45 3.30
N VAL A 41 10.88 -10.69 3.20
CA VAL A 41 10.62 -11.54 4.37
C VAL A 41 11.91 -11.90 5.10
N THR A 42 12.99 -12.18 4.36
CA THR A 42 14.30 -12.49 4.95
C THR A 42 14.85 -11.30 5.75
N ASN A 43 14.49 -10.08 5.40
CA ASN A 43 14.86 -8.87 6.13
C ASN A 43 13.82 -8.43 7.17
N ASP A 44 12.92 -9.32 7.55
CA ASP A 44 11.90 -9.11 8.59
C ASP A 44 10.94 -7.94 8.31
N LEU A 45 10.66 -7.65 7.04
CA LEU A 45 9.71 -6.62 6.67
C LEU A 45 8.28 -7.15 6.63
N LEU A 46 7.36 -6.38 7.17
CA LEU A 46 5.94 -6.59 6.93
C LEU A 46 5.64 -6.22 5.48
N VAL A 47 4.92 -7.09 4.77
CA VAL A 47 4.58 -6.88 3.36
C VAL A 47 3.09 -6.67 3.22
N ALA A 48 2.70 -5.52 2.69
CA ALA A 48 1.32 -5.22 2.32
C ALA A 48 1.16 -5.39 0.80
N GLU A 49 0.05 -5.98 0.39
CA GLU A 49 -0.23 -6.26 -1.02
C GLU A 49 -1.43 -5.45 -1.52
N TYR A 50 -1.29 -4.86 -2.69
CA TYR A 50 -2.33 -4.06 -3.33
C TYR A 50 -2.45 -4.40 -4.81
N THR A 51 -3.66 -4.35 -5.36
CA THR A 51 -3.87 -4.45 -6.80
C THR A 51 -3.65 -3.10 -7.47
N ALA A 52 -3.38 -3.12 -8.78
CA ALA A 52 -3.31 -1.89 -9.58
C ALA A 52 -4.60 -1.07 -9.47
N LEU A 53 -5.75 -1.75 -9.44
CA LEU A 53 -7.05 -1.11 -9.29
C LEU A 53 -7.18 -0.36 -7.95
N GLN A 54 -6.75 -0.99 -6.86
CA GLN A 54 -6.76 -0.36 -5.54
C GLN A 54 -5.87 0.87 -5.50
N MET A 55 -4.67 0.79 -6.06
CA MET A 55 -3.74 1.91 -6.14
C MET A 55 -4.32 3.06 -6.97
N LYS A 56 -4.87 2.76 -8.16
CA LYS A 56 -5.49 3.79 -9.00
C LYS A 56 -6.64 4.50 -8.29
N LYS A 57 -7.50 3.76 -7.61
CA LYS A 57 -8.60 4.34 -6.84
C LYS A 57 -8.08 5.22 -5.69
N ALA A 58 -7.06 4.78 -5.00
CA ALA A 58 -6.47 5.55 -3.90
C ALA A 58 -5.83 6.86 -4.36
N ILE A 59 -5.19 6.85 -5.53
CA ILE A 59 -4.46 8.01 -6.06
C ILE A 59 -5.38 9.00 -6.78
N THR A 60 -6.31 8.49 -7.61
CA THR A 60 -7.13 9.34 -8.50
C THR A 60 -8.61 9.36 -8.16
N GLY A 61 -9.06 8.47 -7.29
CA GLY A 61 -10.48 8.31 -6.96
C GLY A 61 -11.25 7.37 -7.88
N HIS A 62 -10.64 6.86 -8.95
CA HIS A 62 -11.28 5.89 -9.85
C HIS A 62 -10.29 4.88 -10.41
N GLY A 63 -10.78 3.67 -10.74
CA GLY A 63 -9.93 2.56 -11.16
C GLY A 63 -9.51 2.56 -12.62
N ARG A 64 -9.96 3.53 -13.42
CA ARG A 64 -9.67 3.63 -14.85
C ARG A 64 -8.67 4.74 -15.20
N ALA A 65 -7.89 5.17 -14.23
CA ALA A 65 -6.90 6.22 -14.45
C ALA A 65 -5.83 5.77 -15.44
N ALA A 66 -5.46 6.67 -16.35
CA ALA A 66 -4.34 6.47 -17.25
C ALA A 66 -3.02 6.58 -16.49
N LYS A 67 -1.95 5.97 -17.02
CA LYS A 67 -0.62 6.05 -16.40
C LYS A 67 -0.14 7.48 -16.21
N SER A 68 -0.42 8.36 -17.18
CA SER A 68 -0.10 9.78 -17.08
C SER A 68 -0.78 10.48 -15.90
N GLN A 69 -2.01 10.11 -15.60
CA GLN A 69 -2.74 10.65 -14.45
C GLN A 69 -2.10 10.23 -13.13
N ILE A 70 -1.68 8.96 -13.03
CA ILE A 70 -0.95 8.47 -11.85
C ILE A 70 0.36 9.22 -11.67
N GLN A 71 1.15 9.40 -12.74
CA GLN A 71 2.40 10.16 -12.70
C GLN A 71 2.19 11.60 -12.21
N GLU A 72 1.18 12.28 -12.75
CA GLU A 72 0.85 13.66 -12.38
C GLU A 72 0.39 13.76 -10.92
N MET A 73 -0.47 12.86 -10.47
CA MET A 73 -0.97 12.86 -9.10
C MET A 73 0.15 12.57 -8.10
N VAL A 74 0.98 11.58 -8.39
CA VAL A 74 2.12 11.23 -7.53
C VAL A 74 3.10 12.41 -7.43
N LYS A 75 3.42 13.04 -8.56
CA LYS A 75 4.25 14.26 -8.56
C LYS A 75 3.67 15.34 -7.66
N ARG A 76 2.38 15.57 -7.76
CA ARG A 76 1.68 16.60 -6.96
C ARG A 76 1.63 16.25 -5.48
N MET A 77 1.26 15.01 -5.16
CA MET A 77 1.12 14.55 -3.77
C MET A 77 2.45 14.58 -3.01
N LEU A 78 3.54 14.23 -3.67
CA LEU A 78 4.88 14.19 -3.08
C LEU A 78 5.69 15.45 -3.35
N GLN A 79 5.14 16.43 -4.08
CA GLN A 79 5.81 17.68 -4.43
C GLN A 79 7.17 17.42 -5.10
N LEU A 80 7.17 16.52 -6.09
CA LEU A 80 8.38 16.17 -6.82
C LEU A 80 8.79 17.30 -7.79
N PRO A 81 10.09 17.49 -8.01
CA PRO A 81 10.58 18.53 -8.94
C PRO A 81 10.32 18.21 -10.41
N GLY A 82 10.07 16.94 -10.73
CA GLY A 82 9.79 16.49 -12.10
C GLY A 82 8.82 15.32 -12.10
N LEU A 83 8.35 14.98 -13.30
CA LEU A 83 7.44 13.86 -13.49
C LEU A 83 8.20 12.54 -13.30
N PRO A 84 7.78 11.64 -12.39
CA PRO A 84 8.42 10.34 -12.25
C PRO A 84 8.13 9.46 -13.46
N GLY A 85 9.03 8.52 -13.78
CA GLY A 85 8.77 7.50 -14.78
C GLY A 85 7.61 6.59 -14.35
N THR A 86 7.08 5.78 -15.28
CA THR A 86 5.90 4.95 -15.01
C THR A 86 6.14 3.94 -13.88
N ASP A 87 7.28 3.26 -13.87
CA ASP A 87 7.59 2.26 -12.84
C ASP A 87 7.80 2.92 -11.47
N ALA A 88 8.54 4.03 -11.43
CA ALA A 88 8.72 4.78 -10.19
C ALA A 88 7.39 5.34 -9.66
N ALA A 89 6.53 5.83 -10.55
CA ALA A 89 5.20 6.33 -10.18
C ALA A 89 4.32 5.22 -9.60
N ASP A 90 4.36 4.01 -10.16
CA ASP A 90 3.63 2.86 -9.64
C ASP A 90 4.13 2.48 -8.24
N ALA A 91 5.43 2.41 -8.05
CA ALA A 91 6.02 2.11 -6.74
C ALA A 91 5.67 3.17 -5.69
N LEU A 92 5.78 4.44 -6.04
CA LEU A 92 5.39 5.55 -5.16
C LEU A 92 3.89 5.54 -4.89
N GLY A 93 3.08 5.24 -5.90
CA GLY A 93 1.63 5.10 -5.76
C GLY A 93 1.24 4.00 -4.79
N LEU A 94 1.92 2.86 -4.81
CA LEU A 94 1.71 1.77 -3.85
C LEU A 94 2.07 2.21 -2.42
N ALA A 95 3.18 2.92 -2.25
CA ALA A 95 3.58 3.44 -0.95
C ALA A 95 2.56 4.44 -0.39
N ILE A 96 2.05 5.34 -1.22
CA ILE A 96 1.00 6.30 -0.84
C ILE A 96 -0.29 5.55 -0.46
N THR A 97 -0.68 4.55 -1.26
CA THR A 97 -1.86 3.73 -0.99
C THR A 97 -1.76 3.05 0.38
N HIS A 98 -0.60 2.50 0.70
CA HIS A 98 -0.37 1.87 1.99
C HIS A 98 -0.41 2.89 3.14
N ALA A 99 0.16 4.06 2.95
CA ALA A 99 0.12 5.12 3.95
C ALA A 99 -1.32 5.57 4.25
N HIS A 100 -2.16 5.72 3.22
CA HIS A 100 -3.57 6.06 3.39
C HIS A 100 -4.35 4.93 4.06
N ALA A 101 -4.12 3.68 3.68
CA ALA A 101 -4.77 2.52 4.29
C ALA A 101 -4.40 2.39 5.77
N GLY A 102 -3.13 2.58 6.10
CA GLY A 102 -2.65 2.56 7.48
C GLY A 102 -3.29 3.65 8.33
N ALA A 103 -3.35 4.88 7.83
CA ALA A 103 -4.00 5.99 8.52
C ALA A 103 -5.50 5.73 8.75
N MET A 104 -6.19 5.15 7.75
CA MET A 104 -7.61 4.80 7.87
C MET A 104 -7.84 3.71 8.92
N LEU A 105 -7.00 2.67 8.94
CA LEU A 105 -7.08 1.59 9.92
C LEU A 105 -6.84 2.12 11.34
N ASP A 106 -5.87 3.00 11.54
CA ASP A 106 -5.61 3.63 12.83
C ASP A 106 -6.82 4.44 13.30
N LYS A 107 -7.44 5.19 12.41
CA LYS A 107 -8.64 5.98 12.70
C LYS A 107 -9.80 5.09 13.10
N LEU A 108 -10.06 4.01 12.38
CA LEU A 108 -11.10 3.03 12.70
C LEU A 108 -10.82 2.32 14.03
N GLY A 109 -9.57 2.01 14.31
CA GLY A 109 -9.14 1.43 15.58
C GLY A 109 -9.44 2.36 16.76
N GLN A 110 -9.11 3.64 16.63
CA GLN A 110 -9.40 4.66 17.63
C GLN A 110 -10.91 4.82 17.87
N GLU A 111 -11.71 4.86 16.80
CA GLU A 111 -13.16 4.94 16.91
C GLU A 111 -13.76 3.73 17.63
N SER A 112 -13.30 2.53 17.31
CA SER A 112 -13.78 1.31 17.94
C SER A 112 -13.40 1.26 19.43
N ASP A 113 -12.22 1.72 19.79
CA ASP A 113 -11.78 1.80 21.19
C ASP A 113 -12.60 2.83 21.98
N LEU A 114 -12.88 3.97 21.36
CA LEU A 114 -13.76 4.98 21.98
C LEU A 114 -15.17 4.43 22.21
N ARG A 115 -15.74 3.72 21.26
CA ARG A 115 -17.05 3.08 21.39
C ARG A 115 -17.05 2.03 22.49
N ARG A 116 -16.01 1.21 22.60
CA ARG A 116 -15.85 0.24 23.68
C ARG A 116 -15.80 0.91 25.05
N ARG A 117 -15.03 1.99 25.18
CA ARG A 117 -14.94 2.75 26.42
C ARG A 117 -16.28 3.38 26.82
N GLN A 118 -17.00 3.98 25.88
CA GLN A 118 -18.32 4.55 26.10
C GLN A 118 -19.32 3.47 26.55
N HIS A 119 -19.30 2.31 25.90
CA HIS A 119 -20.18 1.19 26.27
C HIS A 119 -19.87 0.66 27.66
N ALA A 120 -18.60 0.54 28.02
CA ALA A 120 -18.20 0.14 29.39
C ALA A 120 -18.65 1.14 30.43
N MET A 121 -18.56 2.44 30.15
CA MET A 121 -19.05 3.51 31.07
C MET A 121 -20.56 3.43 31.24
N LEU A 122 -21.33 3.21 30.17
CA LEU A 122 -22.78 3.05 30.26
C LEU A 122 -23.18 1.82 31.04
N LYS A 123 -22.48 0.71 30.92
CA LYS A 123 -22.70 -0.51 31.71
C LYS A 123 -22.43 -0.27 33.19
N ALA A 124 -21.33 0.41 33.51
CA ALA A 124 -21.00 0.75 34.90
C ALA A 124 -22.06 1.65 35.52
N GLY A 125 -22.59 2.61 34.76
CA GLY A 125 -23.69 3.48 35.21
C GLY A 125 -25.02 2.75 35.44
N ARG A 126 -25.26 1.64 34.75
CA ARG A 126 -26.48 0.83 34.91
C ARG A 126 -26.42 -0.15 36.07
N ALA A 127 -25.24 -0.42 36.61
CA ALA A 127 -25.06 -1.32 37.74
C ALA A 127 -25.50 -0.70 39.10
N TYR A 128 -25.80 0.57 39.09
CA TYR A 128 -26.28 1.34 40.21
C TYR A 128 -27.70 1.82 39.97
#